data_00b7b090b258a0ca2c71158ecb916a47
#
_entry.id   00b7b090b258a0ca2c71158ecb916a47
#
_cell.length_a   1.000
_cell.length_b   1.000
_cell.length_c   1.000
_cell.angle_alpha   90.00
_cell.angle_beta   90.00
_cell.angle_gamma   90.00
#
_symmetry.space_group_name_H-M   'P 1'
#
loop_
_entity.id
_entity.type
_entity.pdbx_description
1 polymer ?
#
loop_
_entity_poly.entity_id
_entity_poly.type
_entity_poly.pdbx_seq_one_letter_code
_entity_poly.pdbx_strand_id
1 'polypeptide(L)'
;MLNHIVLMGRLTKDPELRHTNAGTAVASFSLAVERDFKDKSSGERQTDFIDVVAWRQTGEFVSRYFTKGRQAVVDGRLQMRDWTDKHGNKRRSAEVIADNVYFADSNKRDDSAPATQPAHDDFAELDDVDDDGELPF
;
A
#
# COMPACT_ATOMS: atom_id res chain seq x y z
N MET A 1 22.18 3.63 12.32
CA MET A 1 20.99 4.51 12.30
C MET A 1 19.83 3.77 11.67
N LEU A 2 18.62 4.07 12.09
CA LEU A 2 17.40 3.41 11.58
C LEU A 2 16.57 4.42 10.80
N ASN A 3 16.13 4.05 9.59
CA ASN A 3 15.17 4.80 8.80
C ASN A 3 14.22 3.82 8.12
N HIS A 4 13.03 3.67 8.68
CA HIS A 4 12.04 2.70 8.21
C HIS A 4 10.64 3.28 8.37
N ILE A 5 9.83 3.15 7.33
CA ILE A 5 8.45 3.62 7.30
C ILE A 5 7.56 2.60 6.64
N VAL A 6 6.37 2.40 7.20
CA VAL A 6 5.31 1.57 6.63
C VAL A 6 4.04 2.40 6.54
N LEU A 7 3.47 2.47 5.35
CA LEU A 7 2.26 3.25 5.07
C LEU A 7 1.22 2.38 4.38
N MET A 8 -0.02 2.58 4.74
CA MET A 8 -1.16 2.04 4.02
C MET A 8 -2.05 3.18 3.54
N GLY A 9 -2.37 3.19 2.27
CA GLY A 9 -3.20 4.23 1.68
C GLY A 9 -3.69 3.85 0.29
N ARG A 10 -4.36 4.79 -0.36
CA ARG A 10 -4.88 4.62 -1.71
C ARG A 10 -4.09 5.45 -2.69
N LEU A 11 -3.81 4.90 -3.86
CA LEU A 11 -3.18 5.65 -4.94
C LEU A 11 -4.13 6.76 -5.42
N THR A 12 -3.61 7.97 -5.53
CA THR A 12 -4.39 9.13 -5.97
C THR A 12 -4.52 9.21 -7.48
N LYS A 13 -3.62 8.55 -8.20
CA LYS A 13 -3.58 8.43 -9.66
C LYS A 13 -2.80 7.18 -10.05
N ASP A 14 -2.84 6.84 -11.34
CA ASP A 14 -2.03 5.74 -11.85
C ASP A 14 -0.53 6.02 -11.66
N PRO A 15 0.28 5.01 -11.31
CA PRO A 15 1.72 5.18 -11.22
C PRO A 15 2.34 5.63 -12.55
N GLU A 16 3.29 6.53 -12.49
CA GLU A 16 4.04 6.98 -13.65
C GLU A 16 5.38 6.24 -13.71
N LEU A 17 5.54 5.40 -14.72
CA LEU A 17 6.79 4.67 -14.95
C LEU A 17 7.69 5.45 -15.89
N ARG A 18 8.91 5.68 -15.47
CA ARG A 18 9.98 6.28 -16.26
C ARG A 18 11.23 5.40 -16.25
N HIS A 19 12.12 5.66 -17.18
CA HIS A 19 13.43 5.05 -17.20
C HIS A 19 14.49 6.14 -17.13
N THR A 20 15.52 5.92 -16.32
CA THR A 20 16.68 6.81 -16.27
C THR A 20 17.51 6.67 -17.54
N ASN A 21 18.49 7.56 -17.74
CA ASN A 21 19.41 7.48 -18.88
C ASN A 21 20.18 6.15 -18.94
N ALA A 22 20.39 5.50 -17.79
CA ALA A 22 20.98 4.18 -17.69
C ALA A 22 20.00 3.02 -17.93
N GLY A 23 18.72 3.32 -18.23
CA GLY A 23 17.68 2.31 -18.45
C GLY A 23 17.04 1.75 -17.19
N THR A 24 17.30 2.32 -16.03
CA THR A 24 16.72 1.88 -14.75
C THR A 24 15.28 2.35 -14.63
N ALA A 25 14.36 1.41 -14.36
CA ALA A 25 12.96 1.71 -14.15
C ALA A 25 12.73 2.45 -12.82
N VAL A 26 11.91 3.48 -12.84
CA VAL A 26 11.46 4.21 -11.66
C VAL A 26 9.99 4.56 -11.80
N ALA A 27 9.18 4.17 -10.82
CA ALA A 27 7.77 4.51 -10.75
C ALA A 27 7.53 5.53 -9.65
N SER A 28 6.74 6.54 -9.96
CA SER A 28 6.32 7.56 -9.01
C SER A 28 4.81 7.51 -8.85
N PHE A 29 4.36 7.57 -7.63
CA PHE A 29 2.94 7.63 -7.29
C PHE A 29 2.74 8.34 -5.96
N SER A 30 1.50 8.70 -5.66
CA SER A 30 1.14 9.34 -4.40
C SER A 30 0.09 8.52 -3.68
N LEU A 31 0.26 8.36 -2.38
CA LEU A 31 -0.70 7.71 -1.50
C LEU A 31 -1.50 8.74 -0.73
N ALA A 32 -2.81 8.55 -0.69
CA ALA A 32 -3.70 9.23 0.24
C ALA A 32 -3.80 8.38 1.51
N VAL A 33 -3.23 8.87 2.59
CA VAL A 33 -3.20 8.22 3.89
C VAL A 33 -4.08 9.01 4.84
N GLU A 34 -5.22 8.44 5.20
CA GLU A 34 -6.16 9.06 6.11
C GLU A 34 -5.66 8.93 7.56
N ARG A 35 -5.71 10.03 8.31
CA ARG A 35 -5.35 10.01 9.72
C ARG A 35 -6.38 9.24 10.54
N ASP A 36 -5.94 8.55 11.59
CA ASP A 36 -6.80 7.70 12.41
C ASP A 36 -7.78 8.49 13.29
N PHE A 37 -7.51 9.76 13.51
CA PHE A 37 -8.33 10.61 14.38
C PHE A 37 -9.01 11.73 13.59
N LYS A 38 -10.17 12.13 14.09
CA LYS A 38 -10.94 13.26 13.54
C LYS A 38 -10.44 14.57 14.11
N ASP A 39 -10.45 15.61 13.30
CA ASP A 39 -10.23 16.96 13.76
C ASP A 39 -11.40 17.39 14.68
N LYS A 40 -11.09 17.90 15.86
CA LYS A 40 -12.09 18.33 16.83
C LYS A 40 -12.92 19.52 16.35
N SER A 41 -12.38 20.36 15.46
CA SER A 41 -13.06 21.56 14.96
C SER A 41 -13.99 21.27 13.79
N SER A 42 -13.62 20.37 12.88
CA SER A 42 -14.42 20.06 11.68
C SER A 42 -15.17 18.74 11.75
N GLY A 43 -14.80 17.83 12.67
CA GLY A 43 -15.34 16.47 12.75
C GLY A 43 -14.90 15.55 11.61
N GLU A 44 -14.02 16.00 10.74
CA GLU A 44 -13.53 15.26 9.59
C GLU A 44 -12.12 14.73 9.82
N ARG A 45 -11.80 13.62 9.18
CA ARG A 45 -10.43 13.10 9.15
C ARG A 45 -9.63 13.82 8.08
N GLN A 46 -8.44 14.24 8.44
CA GLN A 46 -7.48 14.78 7.48
C GLN A 46 -6.80 13.64 6.74
N THR A 47 -6.38 13.93 5.51
CA THR A 47 -5.64 13.01 4.66
C THR A 47 -4.29 13.61 4.33
N ASP A 48 -3.25 12.82 4.53
CA ASP A 48 -1.90 13.17 4.12
C ASP A 48 -1.63 12.56 2.73
N PHE A 49 -1.12 13.38 1.82
CA PHE A 49 -0.71 12.95 0.49
C PHE A 49 0.80 12.76 0.48
N ILE A 50 1.24 11.54 0.28
CA ILE A 50 2.65 11.15 0.45
C ILE A 50 3.19 10.65 -0.88
N ASP A 51 4.24 11.29 -1.37
CA ASP A 51 4.93 10.88 -2.58
C ASP A 51 5.78 9.64 -2.33
N VAL A 52 5.65 8.67 -3.22
CA VAL A 52 6.37 7.40 -3.16
C VAL A 52 7.11 7.17 -4.48
N VAL A 53 8.34 6.73 -4.35
CA VAL A 53 9.19 6.36 -5.49
C VAL A 53 9.62 4.90 -5.33
N ALA A 54 9.41 4.14 -6.37
CA ALA A 54 9.79 2.71 -6.42
C ALA A 54 10.75 2.47 -7.58
N TRP A 55 11.89 1.88 -7.28
CA TRP A 55 12.98 1.65 -8.22
C TRP A 55 12.98 0.22 -8.73
N ARG A 56 13.45 0.05 -9.97
CA ARG A 56 13.73 -1.26 -10.59
C ARG A 56 12.50 -2.17 -10.60
N GLN A 57 12.63 -3.37 -10.09
CA GLN A 57 11.57 -4.38 -10.11
C GLN A 57 10.33 -3.94 -9.31
N THR A 58 10.52 -3.27 -8.19
CA THR A 58 9.41 -2.72 -7.41
C THR A 58 8.64 -1.69 -8.20
N GLY A 59 9.32 -0.81 -8.93
CA GLY A 59 8.69 0.18 -9.80
C GLY A 59 7.92 -0.45 -10.95
N GLU A 60 8.49 -1.45 -11.61
CA GLU A 60 7.82 -2.21 -12.68
C GLU A 60 6.58 -2.94 -12.16
N PHE A 61 6.69 -3.56 -10.99
CA PHE A 61 5.57 -4.24 -10.32
C PHE A 61 4.42 -3.28 -10.03
N VAL A 62 4.71 -2.14 -9.42
CA VAL A 62 3.69 -1.13 -9.09
C VAL A 62 3.04 -0.59 -10.36
N SER A 63 3.81 -0.25 -11.37
CA SER A 63 3.30 0.24 -12.65
C SER A 63 2.38 -0.76 -13.35
N ARG A 64 2.65 -2.04 -13.21
CA ARG A 64 1.88 -3.10 -13.86
C ARG A 64 0.59 -3.44 -13.14
N TYR A 65 0.58 -3.43 -11.81
CA TYR A 65 -0.50 -4.01 -11.02
C TYR A 65 -1.32 -3.02 -10.21
N PHE A 66 -0.84 -1.79 -10.03
CA PHE A 66 -1.55 -0.77 -9.26
C PHE A 66 -2.12 0.30 -10.16
N THR A 67 -3.33 0.74 -9.83
CA THR A 67 -4.05 1.80 -10.52
C THR A 67 -4.63 2.78 -9.50
N LYS A 68 -5.10 3.93 -10.00
CA LYS A 68 -5.79 4.93 -9.18
C LYS A 68 -6.87 4.29 -8.29
N GLY A 69 -6.86 4.64 -7.02
CA GLY A 69 -7.85 4.21 -6.04
C GLY A 69 -7.56 2.87 -5.37
N ARG A 70 -6.58 2.11 -5.86
CA ARG A 70 -6.19 0.85 -5.20
C ARG A 70 -5.51 1.12 -3.88
N GLN A 71 -5.80 0.27 -2.93
CA GLN A 71 -5.18 0.31 -1.62
C GLN A 71 -3.87 -0.47 -1.62
N ALA A 72 -2.82 0.15 -1.10
CA ALA A 72 -1.49 -0.42 -1.07
C ALA A 72 -0.84 -0.26 0.30
N VAL A 73 -0.01 -1.22 0.68
CA VAL A 73 0.93 -1.08 1.79
C VAL A 73 2.32 -0.86 1.20
N VAL A 74 2.97 0.21 1.59
CA VAL A 74 4.32 0.55 1.18
C VAL A 74 5.25 0.40 2.38
N ASP A 75 6.29 -0.37 2.20
CA ASP A 75 7.37 -0.58 3.16
C ASP A 75 8.66 0.01 2.58
N GLY A 76 9.30 0.89 3.30
CA GLY A 76 10.50 1.54 2.80
C GLY A 76 11.16 2.50 3.78
N ARG A 77 11.71 3.58 3.27
CA ARG A 77 12.41 4.61 4.04
C ARG A 77 11.99 6.00 3.60
N LEU A 78 12.06 6.93 4.53
CA LEU A 78 11.85 8.35 4.24
C LEU A 78 13.12 8.95 3.68
N GLN A 79 13.01 9.71 2.60
CA GLN A 79 14.11 10.44 2.00
C GLN A 79 13.70 11.90 1.76
N MET A 80 14.59 12.80 2.10
CA MET A 80 14.41 14.22 1.77
C MET A 80 15.10 14.51 0.45
N ARG A 81 14.44 15.27 -0.41
CA ARG A 81 14.97 15.68 -1.71
C ARG A 81 14.97 17.19 -1.80
N ASP A 82 16.13 17.75 -2.10
CA ASP A 82 16.27 19.18 -2.39
C ASP A 82 16.07 19.43 -3.87
N TRP A 83 15.30 20.47 -4.20
CA TRP A 83 15.05 20.89 -5.57
C TRP A 83 14.86 22.39 -5.65
N THR A 84 14.99 22.97 -6.85
CA THR A 84 14.81 24.38 -7.09
C THR A 84 13.55 24.60 -7.91
N ASP A 85 12.68 25.51 -7.44
CA ASP A 85 11.46 25.84 -8.15
C ASP A 85 11.71 26.78 -9.35
N LYS A 86 10.64 27.13 -10.09
CA LYS A 86 10.71 28.00 -11.26
C LYS A 86 11.17 29.41 -10.95
N HIS A 87 11.09 29.83 -9.69
CA HIS A 87 11.50 31.16 -9.21
C HIS A 87 12.90 31.19 -8.61
N GLY A 88 13.65 30.09 -8.69
CA GLY A 88 14.99 29.96 -8.15
C GLY A 88 15.05 29.74 -6.64
N ASN A 89 13.91 29.49 -6.00
CA ASN A 89 13.85 29.18 -4.57
C ASN A 89 14.21 27.72 -4.32
N LYS A 90 15.07 27.49 -3.32
CA LYS A 90 15.39 26.16 -2.86
C LYS A 90 14.22 25.57 -2.09
N ARG A 91 13.77 24.39 -2.50
CA ARG A 91 12.69 23.65 -1.87
C ARG A 91 13.19 22.29 -1.36
N ARG A 92 12.49 21.78 -0.38
CA ARG A 92 12.76 20.45 0.16
C ARG A 92 11.46 19.67 0.25
N SER A 93 11.45 18.50 -0.34
CA SER A 93 10.29 17.60 -0.33
C SER A 93 10.64 16.29 0.34
N ALA A 94 9.69 15.76 1.10
CA ALA A 94 9.77 14.42 1.67
C ALA A 94 9.17 13.42 0.69
N GLU A 95 9.86 12.32 0.46
CA GLU A 95 9.35 11.20 -0.32
C GLU A 95 9.70 9.87 0.33
N VAL A 96 8.92 8.85 0.06
CA VAL A 96 9.18 7.49 0.54
C VAL A 96 9.79 6.68 -0.59
N ILE A 97 10.94 6.10 -0.33
CA ILE A 97 11.55 5.13 -1.24
C ILE A 97 11.03 3.75 -0.87
N ALA A 98 10.22 3.17 -1.73
CA ALA A 98 9.60 1.88 -1.48
C ALA A 98 10.59 0.73 -1.70
N ASP A 99 10.77 -0.10 -0.70
CA ASP A 99 11.45 -1.38 -0.82
C ASP A 99 10.49 -2.47 -1.28
N ASN A 100 9.28 -2.47 -0.73
CA ASN A 100 8.22 -3.40 -1.07
C ASN A 100 6.87 -2.68 -1.14
N VAL A 101 6.00 -3.15 -2.03
CA VAL A 101 4.62 -2.70 -2.14
C VAL A 101 3.70 -3.91 -2.17
N TYR A 102 2.70 -3.91 -1.31
CA TYR A 102 1.76 -5.02 -1.14
C TYR A 102 0.35 -4.59 -1.46
N PHE A 103 -0.46 -5.50 -1.97
CA PHE A 103 -1.90 -5.28 -2.12
C PHE A 103 -2.57 -5.28 -0.74
N ALA A 104 -3.40 -4.28 -0.49
CA ALA A 104 -4.14 -4.15 0.76
C ALA A 104 -5.66 -4.24 0.55
N ASP A 105 -6.11 -4.34 -0.67
CA ASP A 105 -7.49 -4.58 -1.05
C ASP A 105 -7.65 -5.95 -1.70
N SER A 106 -8.82 -6.55 -1.52
CA SER A 106 -9.18 -7.73 -2.30
C SER A 106 -9.40 -7.31 -3.75
N ASN A 107 -8.90 -8.10 -4.70
CA ASN A 107 -9.39 -8.01 -6.07
C ASN A 107 -10.91 -8.14 -6.01
N LYS A 108 -11.63 -7.10 -6.42
CA LYS A 108 -13.02 -7.30 -6.79
C LYS A 108 -13.00 -8.30 -7.93
N ARG A 109 -13.30 -9.55 -7.61
CA ARG A 109 -13.75 -10.48 -8.65
C ARG A 109 -14.95 -9.80 -9.28
N ASP A 110 -14.92 -9.65 -10.58
CA ASP A 110 -16.11 -9.23 -11.31
C ASP A 110 -17.30 -10.03 -10.77
N ASP A 111 -18.30 -9.33 -10.23
CA ASP A 111 -19.52 -9.92 -9.68
C ASP A 111 -20.34 -10.68 -10.76
N SER A 112 -19.79 -10.86 -11.95
CA SER A 112 -20.38 -11.61 -13.05
C SER A 112 -20.12 -13.13 -12.99
N ALA A 113 -19.26 -13.61 -12.10
CA ALA A 113 -19.14 -15.03 -11.83
C ALA A 113 -20.21 -15.42 -10.81
N PRO A 114 -21.12 -16.39 -11.12
CA PRO A 114 -22.01 -16.89 -10.10
C PRO A 114 -21.17 -17.38 -8.93
N ALA A 115 -21.44 -16.84 -7.77
CA ALA A 115 -20.82 -17.30 -6.54
C ALA A 115 -21.26 -18.76 -6.34
N THR A 116 -20.49 -19.68 -6.84
CA THR A 116 -20.48 -21.02 -6.29
C THR A 116 -19.88 -20.87 -4.92
N GLN A 117 -20.76 -20.70 -3.96
CA GLN A 117 -20.37 -20.96 -2.59
C GLN A 117 -19.82 -22.38 -2.58
N PRO A 118 -18.55 -22.59 -2.23
CA PRO A 118 -18.18 -23.91 -1.79
C PRO A 118 -19.09 -24.18 -0.59
N ALA A 119 -19.87 -25.21 -0.70
CA ALA A 119 -20.59 -25.73 0.45
C ALA A 119 -19.52 -26.10 1.48
N HIS A 120 -19.27 -25.23 2.41
CA HIS A 120 -18.42 -25.50 3.53
C HIS A 120 -19.21 -26.15 4.62
N ASP A 121 -19.54 -27.40 4.37
CA ASP A 121 -19.95 -28.28 5.44
C ASP A 121 -18.77 -29.01 6.09
N ASP A 122 -17.53 -28.72 5.65
CA ASP A 122 -16.35 -29.37 6.20
C ASP A 122 -15.91 -28.86 7.58
N PHE A 123 -16.53 -27.80 8.07
CA PHE A 123 -16.30 -27.34 9.44
C PHE A 123 -17.35 -27.81 10.45
N ALA A 124 -18.38 -28.49 10.02
CA ALA A 124 -19.45 -28.97 10.89
C ALA A 124 -19.20 -30.35 11.48
N GLU A 125 -18.16 -31.03 11.05
CA GLU A 125 -17.80 -32.36 11.55
C GLU A 125 -16.40 -32.39 12.17
N LEU A 126 -16.16 -31.50 13.10
CA LEU A 126 -15.36 -31.88 14.24
C LEU A 126 -16.35 -32.42 15.26
N ASP A 127 -16.86 -33.59 14.93
CA ASP A 127 -17.55 -34.41 15.93
C ASP A 127 -16.67 -34.54 17.14
N ASP A 128 -17.30 -34.33 18.25
CA ASP A 128 -16.89 -34.65 19.59
C ASP A 128 -15.87 -35.77 19.60
N VAL A 129 -14.62 -35.41 19.53
CA VAL A 129 -13.62 -36.28 20.16
C VAL A 129 -13.88 -36.05 21.62
N ASP A 130 -14.49 -37.03 22.23
CA ASP A 130 -14.55 -37.15 23.67
C ASP A 130 -13.17 -36.78 24.21
N ASP A 131 -13.05 -35.60 24.65
CA ASP A 131 -11.91 -35.12 25.40
C ASP A 131 -12.00 -35.80 26.76
N ASP A 132 -11.33 -36.91 26.87
CA ASP A 132 -11.10 -37.55 28.16
C ASP A 132 -10.17 -36.73 29.05
N GLY A 133 -10.18 -35.45 28.90
CA GLY A 133 -9.75 -34.49 29.92
C GLY A 133 -8.33 -34.61 30.46
N GLU A 134 -7.49 -35.41 29.88
CA GLU A 134 -6.10 -35.46 30.26
C GLU A 134 -5.18 -34.81 29.24
N LEU A 135 -4.92 -33.54 29.49
CA LEU A 135 -3.80 -32.84 28.87
C LEU A 135 -2.51 -33.48 29.43
N PRO A 136 -1.56 -33.82 28.55
CA PRO A 136 -0.30 -34.41 28.98
C PRO A 136 0.65 -33.35 29.51
N PHE A 137 0.37 -32.84 30.66
CA PHE A 137 1.28 -31.98 31.41
C PHE A 137 1.49 -32.57 32.79
#